data_574107472e4b5d6ce20f4f9415202bf0
#
_entry.id   574107472e4b5d6ce20f4f9415202bf0
#
_cell.length_a   1.000
_cell.length_b   1.000
_cell.length_c   1.000
_cell.angle_alpha   90.00
_cell.angle_beta   90.00
_cell.angle_gamma   90.00
#
_symmetry.space_group_name_H-M   'P 1'
#
loop_
_entity.id
_entity.type
_entity.pdbx_description
1 polymer ?
#
loop_
_entity_poly.entity_id
_entity_poly.type
_entity_poly.pdbx_seq_one_letter_code
_entity_poly.pdbx_strand_id
1 'polypeptide(L)'
;MRFVIVTGVSGAGKTAALKMLEDMGYFCVDNLPIQLLEKFASLLPEMQSENVRNVALGIDARSGSALDELEVVLDRMKQTGYDYEILFMDAEDSVLVKRYKESRRSHPLARAGRVDEGIRLEREKTKFLRKRADYIIDTSHLLTRELRQEIEKIFVDDREFSNIMISVLSFGFKYGIPADADLVFDVRFLPNPYYVDELRPLTGLDDEVFNYVMASDTAKAFADKLEDMIRFLIPNYIKEGKTSLVIGIGCTGGKHRSVTIARELFSRLSKSDEYGIRLEHRDAEKDRFLKK
;
A
#
# COMPACT_ATOMS: atom_id res chain seq x y z
N MET A 1 1.49 -27.37 -1.32
CA MET A 1 2.47 -26.66 -0.46
C MET A 1 2.71 -25.30 -1.06
N ARG A 2 2.57 -24.22 -0.27
CA ARG A 2 2.81 -22.85 -0.74
C ARG A 2 4.24 -22.44 -0.42
N PHE A 3 4.98 -21.95 -1.40
CA PHE A 3 6.37 -21.55 -1.25
C PHE A 3 6.51 -20.07 -1.56
N VAL A 4 6.82 -19.24 -0.54
CA VAL A 4 6.83 -17.78 -0.61
C VAL A 4 8.24 -17.24 -0.47
N ILE A 5 8.65 -16.38 -1.36
CA ILE A 5 9.90 -15.61 -1.29
C ILE A 5 9.57 -14.20 -0.80
N VAL A 6 9.95 -13.90 0.43
CA VAL A 6 9.75 -12.57 1.03
C VAL A 6 10.99 -11.71 0.75
N THR A 7 10.81 -10.67 -0.03
CA THR A 7 11.88 -9.76 -0.42
C THR A 7 11.41 -8.30 -0.39
N GLY A 8 12.20 -7.36 -0.85
CA GLY A 8 11.85 -5.94 -0.89
C GLY A 8 12.88 -5.03 -0.26
N VAL A 9 12.56 -3.75 -0.16
CA VAL A 9 13.49 -2.72 0.29
C VAL A 9 13.85 -2.89 1.77
N SER A 10 15.10 -2.65 2.11
CA SER A 10 15.58 -2.72 3.49
C SER A 10 14.90 -1.67 4.37
N GLY A 11 14.34 -2.11 5.50
CA GLY A 11 13.51 -1.24 6.36
C GLY A 11 12.01 -1.25 6.04
N ALA A 12 11.58 -1.94 4.98
CA ALA A 12 10.16 -2.06 4.60
C ALA A 12 9.37 -3.11 5.42
N GLY A 13 10.01 -3.83 6.34
CA GLY A 13 9.28 -4.73 7.26
C GLY A 13 9.36 -6.23 6.92
N LYS A 14 10.30 -6.66 6.07
CA LYS A 14 10.50 -8.10 5.71
C LYS A 14 10.51 -9.04 6.92
N THR A 15 11.33 -8.76 7.93
CA THR A 15 11.43 -9.59 9.14
C THR A 15 10.12 -9.63 9.93
N ALA A 16 9.35 -8.54 9.93
CA ALA A 16 8.02 -8.53 10.55
C ALA A 16 7.05 -9.43 9.78
N ALA A 17 7.07 -9.35 8.45
CA ALA A 17 6.26 -10.21 7.58
C ALA A 17 6.59 -11.70 7.77
N LEU A 18 7.87 -12.06 7.83
CA LEU A 18 8.30 -13.44 8.09
C LEU A 18 7.81 -13.95 9.45
N LYS A 19 7.92 -13.14 10.51
CA LYS A 19 7.38 -13.52 11.84
C LYS A 19 5.86 -13.73 11.83
N MET A 20 5.13 -12.90 11.09
CA MET A 20 3.69 -13.05 10.94
C MET A 20 3.34 -14.34 10.18
N LEU A 21 4.09 -14.67 9.12
CA LEU A 21 3.92 -15.94 8.40
C LEU A 21 4.27 -17.15 9.28
N GLU A 22 5.30 -17.04 10.13
CA GLU A 22 5.64 -18.07 11.11
C GLU A 22 4.49 -18.30 12.10
N ASP A 23 3.89 -17.23 12.63
CA ASP A 23 2.68 -17.30 13.48
C ASP A 23 1.48 -17.97 12.76
N MET A 24 1.44 -17.91 11.43
CA MET A 24 0.42 -18.54 10.59
C MET A 24 0.76 -19.99 10.19
N GLY A 25 1.85 -20.54 10.73
CA GLY A 25 2.25 -21.93 10.52
C GLY A 25 3.16 -22.16 9.30
N TYR A 26 3.74 -21.10 8.74
CA TYR A 26 4.79 -21.24 7.71
C TYR A 26 6.11 -21.63 8.36
N PHE A 27 6.86 -22.53 7.72
CA PHE A 27 8.27 -22.72 8.04
C PHE A 27 9.07 -21.56 7.45
N CYS A 28 9.66 -20.71 8.29
CA CYS A 28 10.32 -19.48 7.88
C CYS A 28 11.84 -19.55 8.01
N VAL A 29 12.56 -19.11 6.97
CA VAL A 29 14.01 -18.89 7.01
C VAL A 29 14.28 -17.44 6.63
N ASP A 30 14.87 -16.66 7.54
CA ASP A 30 15.27 -15.28 7.24
C ASP A 30 16.69 -15.23 6.68
N ASN A 31 16.93 -14.31 5.75
CA ASN A 31 18.24 -14.02 5.17
C ASN A 31 18.94 -15.24 4.54
N LEU A 32 18.20 -16.05 3.78
CA LEU A 32 18.79 -17.19 3.08
C LEU A 32 19.76 -16.68 1.98
N PRO A 33 21.02 -17.18 1.93
CA PRO A 33 21.92 -16.91 0.82
C PRO A 33 21.34 -17.40 -0.52
N ILE A 34 21.42 -16.58 -1.57
CA ILE A 34 20.83 -16.86 -2.89
C ILE A 34 21.34 -18.18 -3.46
N GLN A 35 22.64 -18.51 -3.24
CA GLN A 35 23.27 -19.74 -3.69
C GLN A 35 22.67 -21.01 -3.07
N LEU A 36 21.94 -20.87 -1.96
CA LEU A 36 21.26 -22.00 -1.28
C LEU A 36 19.79 -22.13 -1.71
N LEU A 37 19.25 -21.20 -2.46
CA LEU A 37 17.83 -21.16 -2.79
C LEU A 37 17.38 -22.40 -3.58
N GLU A 38 18.11 -22.80 -4.64
CA GLU A 38 17.82 -24.00 -5.42
C GLU A 38 17.95 -25.29 -4.58
N LYS A 39 18.99 -25.36 -3.76
CA LYS A 39 19.19 -26.51 -2.85
C LYS A 39 18.05 -26.59 -1.82
N PHE A 40 17.62 -25.47 -1.29
CA PHE A 40 16.49 -25.42 -0.36
C PHE A 40 15.21 -25.88 -1.07
N ALA A 41 14.96 -25.38 -2.28
CA ALA A 41 13.80 -25.80 -3.08
C ALA A 41 13.78 -27.32 -3.33
N SER A 42 14.94 -27.95 -3.53
CA SER A 42 15.02 -29.41 -3.70
C SER A 42 14.64 -30.23 -2.47
N LEU A 43 14.66 -29.62 -1.27
CA LEU A 43 14.23 -30.26 -0.02
C LEU A 43 12.72 -30.15 0.25
N LEU A 44 12.00 -29.29 -0.49
CA LEU A 44 10.57 -29.05 -0.25
C LEU A 44 9.71 -30.35 -0.30
N PRO A 45 9.95 -31.31 -1.23
CA PRO A 45 9.19 -32.57 -1.24
C PRO A 45 9.40 -33.40 0.04
N GLU A 46 10.62 -33.42 0.59
CA GLU A 46 10.94 -34.12 1.84
C GLU A 46 10.26 -33.44 3.04
N MET A 47 10.33 -32.10 3.10
CA MET A 47 9.67 -31.31 4.14
C MET A 47 8.14 -31.50 4.14
N GLN A 48 7.54 -31.67 2.96
CA GLN A 48 6.11 -31.95 2.85
C GLN A 48 5.74 -33.30 3.47
N SER A 49 6.60 -34.31 3.37
CA SER A 49 6.41 -35.62 4.02
C SER A 49 6.49 -35.52 5.55
N GLU A 50 7.16 -34.51 6.10
CA GLU A 50 7.28 -34.20 7.52
C GLU A 50 6.18 -33.26 8.05
N ASN A 51 5.06 -33.08 7.31
CA ASN A 51 3.93 -32.19 7.64
C ASN A 51 4.20 -30.68 7.53
N VAL A 52 5.29 -30.23 6.91
CA VAL A 52 5.47 -28.82 6.56
C VAL A 52 4.62 -28.49 5.34
N ARG A 53 3.57 -27.69 5.55
CA ARG A 53 2.60 -27.37 4.48
C ARG A 53 2.98 -26.12 3.69
N ASN A 54 3.58 -25.14 4.33
CA ASN A 54 3.91 -23.85 3.76
C ASN A 54 5.30 -23.39 4.18
N VAL A 55 6.02 -22.75 3.27
CA VAL A 55 7.40 -22.30 3.49
C VAL A 55 7.54 -20.83 3.05
N ALA A 56 8.24 -20.03 3.85
CA ALA A 56 8.57 -18.65 3.50
C ALA A 56 10.07 -18.37 3.67
N LEU A 57 10.72 -17.88 2.62
CA LEU A 57 12.15 -17.57 2.63
C LEU A 57 12.39 -16.07 2.47
N GLY A 58 13.11 -15.49 3.43
CA GLY A 58 13.56 -14.11 3.38
C GLY A 58 14.83 -13.95 2.56
N ILE A 59 14.78 -13.13 1.51
CA ILE A 59 15.95 -12.75 0.70
C ILE A 59 16.18 -11.25 0.86
N ASP A 60 17.41 -10.87 1.23
CA ASP A 60 17.77 -9.47 1.48
C ASP A 60 18.76 -8.93 0.43
N ALA A 61 18.67 -7.63 0.14
CA ALA A 61 19.58 -6.87 -0.71
C ALA A 61 21.05 -6.89 -0.22
N ARG A 62 21.30 -7.34 1.02
CA ARG A 62 22.66 -7.56 1.56
C ARG A 62 23.48 -8.59 0.78
N SER A 63 22.83 -9.40 -0.03
CA SER A 63 23.47 -10.37 -0.91
C SER A 63 24.36 -9.73 -2.00
N GLY A 64 24.42 -8.40 -2.09
CA GLY A 64 25.38 -7.65 -2.92
C GLY A 64 25.31 -8.01 -4.40
N SER A 65 26.44 -8.52 -4.97
CA SER A 65 26.50 -8.97 -6.37
C SER A 65 25.66 -10.21 -6.66
N ALA A 66 25.29 -10.99 -5.66
CA ALA A 66 24.48 -12.19 -5.84
C ALA A 66 22.99 -11.86 -6.19
N LEU A 67 22.53 -10.60 -6.00
CA LEU A 67 21.21 -10.19 -6.49
C LEU A 67 21.10 -10.27 -8.03
N ASP A 68 22.20 -10.03 -8.74
CA ASP A 68 22.24 -10.15 -10.21
C ASP A 68 22.08 -11.61 -10.64
N GLU A 69 22.47 -12.58 -9.79
CA GLU A 69 22.29 -14.02 -10.01
C GLU A 69 20.88 -14.49 -9.66
N LEU A 70 20.15 -13.76 -8.80
CA LEU A 70 18.84 -14.17 -8.30
C LEU A 70 17.80 -14.32 -9.43
N GLU A 71 17.86 -13.45 -10.44
CA GLU A 71 16.95 -13.54 -11.58
C GLU A 71 17.14 -14.87 -12.34
N VAL A 72 18.39 -15.27 -12.57
CA VAL A 72 18.73 -16.53 -13.23
C VAL A 72 18.30 -17.73 -12.38
N VAL A 73 18.51 -17.65 -11.05
CA VAL A 73 18.10 -18.72 -10.13
C VAL A 73 16.58 -18.89 -10.12
N LEU A 74 15.82 -17.78 -10.04
CA LEU A 74 14.36 -17.82 -10.07
C LEU A 74 13.82 -18.40 -11.39
N ASP A 75 14.41 -18.03 -12.54
CA ASP A 75 14.03 -18.57 -13.84
C ASP A 75 14.31 -20.08 -13.92
N ARG A 76 15.44 -20.53 -13.42
CA ARG A 76 15.81 -21.94 -13.37
C ARG A 76 14.87 -22.74 -12.48
N MET A 77 14.52 -22.21 -11.30
CA MET A 77 13.56 -22.85 -10.41
C MET A 77 12.21 -23.06 -11.10
N LYS A 78 11.72 -22.05 -11.83
CA LYS A 78 10.46 -22.15 -12.56
C LYS A 78 10.53 -23.17 -13.71
N GLN A 79 11.66 -23.24 -14.41
CA GLN A 79 11.91 -24.23 -15.47
C GLN A 79 12.02 -25.67 -14.93
N THR A 80 12.51 -25.84 -13.70
CA THR A 80 12.62 -27.14 -13.02
C THR A 80 11.35 -27.55 -12.26
N GLY A 81 10.25 -26.78 -12.40
CA GLY A 81 8.94 -27.13 -11.86
C GLY A 81 8.71 -26.75 -10.40
N TYR A 82 9.54 -25.88 -9.84
CA TYR A 82 9.29 -25.30 -8.51
C TYR A 82 8.40 -24.06 -8.65
N ASP A 83 7.15 -24.17 -8.22
CA ASP A 83 6.25 -23.03 -8.10
C ASP A 83 6.55 -22.25 -6.82
N TYR A 84 6.70 -20.94 -6.97
CA TYR A 84 6.92 -20.00 -5.87
C TYR A 84 6.14 -18.70 -6.09
N GLU A 85 5.83 -18.03 -5.01
CA GLU A 85 5.22 -16.71 -5.00
C GLU A 85 6.19 -15.69 -4.41
N ILE A 86 6.22 -14.47 -4.93
CA ILE A 86 7.08 -13.40 -4.43
C ILE A 86 6.23 -12.37 -3.68
N LEU A 87 6.47 -12.23 -2.38
CA LEU A 87 5.99 -11.13 -1.57
C LEU A 87 7.05 -10.03 -1.50
N PHE A 88 6.78 -8.89 -2.13
CA PHE A 88 7.67 -7.74 -2.12
C PHE A 88 7.21 -6.71 -1.08
N MET A 89 8.06 -6.44 -0.09
CA MET A 89 7.81 -5.41 0.92
C MET A 89 8.38 -4.07 0.46
N ASP A 90 7.53 -3.05 0.37
CA ASP A 90 7.90 -1.70 -0.04
C ASP A 90 7.58 -0.67 1.05
N ALA A 91 8.16 0.52 0.94
CA ALA A 91 7.79 1.72 1.68
C ALA A 91 8.37 2.96 0.99
N GLU A 92 7.76 4.12 1.18
CA GLU A 92 8.26 5.41 0.67
C GLU A 92 9.68 5.72 1.18
N ASP A 93 10.50 6.36 0.36
CA ASP A 93 11.88 6.70 0.71
C ASP A 93 11.97 7.58 1.96
N SER A 94 11.03 8.51 2.12
CA SER A 94 10.91 9.38 3.30
C SER A 94 10.70 8.57 4.59
N VAL A 95 9.87 7.54 4.53
CA VAL A 95 9.56 6.63 5.63
C VAL A 95 10.75 5.73 5.94
N LEU A 96 11.42 5.20 4.91
CA LEU A 96 12.62 4.40 5.07
C LEU A 96 13.73 5.20 5.74
N VAL A 97 14.00 6.42 5.27
CA VAL A 97 14.99 7.32 5.89
C VAL A 97 14.68 7.57 7.38
N LYS A 98 13.41 7.79 7.72
CA LYS A 98 12.97 7.97 9.10
C LYS A 98 13.23 6.71 9.93
N ARG A 99 12.82 5.53 9.45
CA ARG A 99 13.03 4.24 10.13
C ARG A 99 14.51 3.94 10.36
N TYR A 100 15.38 4.25 9.40
CA TYR A 100 16.84 4.12 9.57
C TYR A 100 17.40 5.03 10.65
N LYS A 101 16.94 6.30 10.72
CA LYS A 101 17.31 7.23 11.78
C LYS A 101 16.87 6.74 13.17
N GLU A 102 15.63 6.26 13.28
CA GLU A 102 15.07 5.75 14.54
C GLU A 102 15.81 4.50 15.03
N SER A 103 16.10 3.58 14.12
CA SER A 103 16.82 2.32 14.46
C SER A 103 18.33 2.48 14.64
N ARG A 104 18.89 3.65 14.32
CA ARG A 104 20.34 3.94 14.35
C ARG A 104 21.18 2.92 13.58
N ARG A 105 20.66 2.37 12.50
CA ARG A 105 21.34 1.43 11.62
C ARG A 105 21.85 2.11 10.37
N SER A 106 22.99 1.66 9.84
CA SER A 106 23.45 2.05 8.51
C SER A 106 22.73 1.23 7.44
N HIS A 107 22.48 1.85 6.28
CA HIS A 107 21.90 1.14 5.16
C HIS A 107 22.92 0.12 4.57
N PRO A 108 22.50 -1.12 4.24
CA PRO A 108 23.44 -2.17 3.77
C PRO A 108 24.29 -1.76 2.56
N LEU A 109 23.73 -0.98 1.64
CA LEU A 109 24.41 -0.51 0.43
C LEU A 109 25.03 0.90 0.57
N ALA A 110 24.95 1.53 1.74
CA ALA A 110 25.54 2.85 2.01
C ALA A 110 26.50 2.80 3.20
N ARG A 111 27.47 1.88 3.20
CA ARG A 111 28.40 1.64 4.33
C ARG A 111 29.14 2.87 4.84
N ALA A 112 29.41 3.85 3.98
CA ALA A 112 30.08 5.11 4.29
C ALA A 112 29.35 6.34 3.71
N GLY A 113 28.16 6.15 3.12
CA GLY A 113 27.38 7.17 2.42
C GLY A 113 26.07 7.51 3.11
N ARG A 114 25.28 8.32 2.44
CA ARG A 114 23.94 8.75 2.90
C ARG A 114 22.92 7.62 2.72
N VAL A 115 21.99 7.52 3.67
CA VAL A 115 20.92 6.50 3.65
C VAL A 115 20.06 6.60 2.38
N ASP A 116 19.76 7.82 1.92
CA ASP A 116 18.97 8.07 0.70
C ASP A 116 19.64 7.52 -0.56
N GLU A 117 20.97 7.63 -0.68
CA GLU A 117 21.73 7.02 -1.78
C GLU A 117 21.67 5.49 -1.74
N GLY A 118 21.77 4.91 -0.53
CA GLY A 118 21.65 3.47 -0.33
C GLY A 118 20.28 2.94 -0.74
N ILE A 119 19.20 3.65 -0.36
CA ILE A 119 17.84 3.30 -0.74
C ILE A 119 17.68 3.36 -2.27
N ARG A 120 18.16 4.42 -2.93
CA ARG A 120 18.10 4.54 -4.38
C ARG A 120 18.80 3.38 -5.10
N LEU A 121 20.02 3.04 -4.67
CA LEU A 121 20.76 1.92 -5.24
C LEU A 121 20.05 0.58 -5.02
N GLU A 122 19.43 0.38 -3.85
CA GLU A 122 18.67 -0.84 -3.56
C GLU A 122 17.43 -0.95 -4.44
N ARG A 123 16.70 0.15 -4.67
CA ARG A 123 15.55 0.16 -5.58
C ARG A 123 15.94 -0.19 -7.01
N GLU A 124 17.04 0.33 -7.51
CA GLU A 124 17.55 -0.02 -8.84
C GLU A 124 17.83 -1.52 -8.95
N LYS A 125 18.53 -2.08 -7.94
CA LYS A 125 18.87 -3.51 -7.90
C LYS A 125 17.64 -4.43 -7.71
N THR A 126 16.65 -4.00 -6.95
CA THR A 126 15.45 -4.81 -6.65
C THR A 126 14.29 -4.58 -7.62
N LYS A 127 14.45 -3.69 -8.61
CA LYS A 127 13.41 -3.33 -9.58
C LYS A 127 12.84 -4.53 -10.32
N PHE A 128 13.67 -5.51 -10.68
CA PHE A 128 13.21 -6.72 -11.36
C PHE A 128 12.36 -7.59 -10.44
N LEU A 129 12.70 -7.71 -9.14
CA LEU A 129 11.91 -8.45 -8.16
C LEU A 129 10.55 -7.81 -7.94
N ARG A 130 10.51 -6.48 -7.87
CA ARG A 130 9.24 -5.74 -7.75
C ARG A 130 8.32 -5.97 -8.95
N LYS A 131 8.88 -6.06 -10.16
CA LYS A 131 8.11 -6.36 -11.38
C LYS A 131 7.61 -7.80 -11.45
N ARG A 132 8.31 -8.73 -10.83
CA ARG A 132 7.98 -10.17 -10.78
C ARG A 132 7.16 -10.55 -9.56
N ALA A 133 6.95 -9.62 -8.63
CA ALA A 133 6.24 -9.87 -7.41
C ALA A 133 4.77 -10.21 -7.68
N ASP A 134 4.30 -11.31 -7.08
CA ASP A 134 2.89 -11.69 -7.07
C ASP A 134 2.11 -10.81 -6.09
N TYR A 135 2.77 -10.40 -4.99
CA TYR A 135 2.20 -9.53 -3.97
C TYR A 135 3.18 -8.41 -3.61
N ILE A 136 2.68 -7.18 -3.55
CA ILE A 136 3.45 -6.02 -3.08
C ILE A 136 2.70 -5.38 -1.92
N ILE A 137 3.35 -5.27 -0.76
CA ILE A 137 2.77 -4.58 0.40
C ILE A 137 3.59 -3.30 0.66
N ASP A 138 2.94 -2.15 0.48
CA ASP A 138 3.49 -0.86 0.90
C ASP A 138 3.18 -0.63 2.38
N THR A 139 4.24 -0.59 3.18
CA THR A 139 4.15 -0.43 4.64
C THR A 139 4.30 1.02 5.11
N SER A 140 4.31 2.00 4.20
CA SER A 140 4.58 3.41 4.51
C SER A 140 3.66 3.94 5.61
N HIS A 141 2.40 3.55 5.55
CA HIS A 141 1.34 4.04 6.43
C HIS A 141 0.67 2.95 7.27
N LEU A 142 1.17 1.71 7.19
CA LEU A 142 0.59 0.59 7.92
C LEU A 142 1.13 0.51 9.35
N LEU A 143 0.23 0.37 10.31
CA LEU A 143 0.58 -0.12 11.63
C LEU A 143 0.88 -1.62 11.57
N THR A 144 1.61 -2.14 12.56
CA THR A 144 1.96 -3.57 12.62
C THR A 144 0.73 -4.48 12.55
N ARG A 145 -0.37 -4.09 13.21
CA ARG A 145 -1.64 -4.84 13.17
C ARG A 145 -2.28 -4.86 11.77
N GLU A 146 -2.15 -3.76 11.03
CA GLU A 146 -2.71 -3.62 9.68
C GLU A 146 -1.89 -4.44 8.68
N LEU A 147 -0.55 -4.40 8.81
CA LEU A 147 0.33 -5.28 8.05
C LEU A 147 -0.02 -6.76 8.29
N ARG A 148 -0.31 -7.16 9.54
CA ARG A 148 -0.73 -8.53 9.85
C ARG A 148 -2.03 -8.90 9.11
N GLN A 149 -3.02 -8.01 9.14
CA GLN A 149 -4.29 -8.23 8.42
C GLN A 149 -4.09 -8.38 6.90
N GLU A 150 -3.21 -7.58 6.31
CA GLU A 150 -2.90 -7.69 4.89
C GLU A 150 -2.23 -9.04 4.55
N ILE A 151 -1.29 -9.49 5.37
CA ILE A 151 -0.64 -10.80 5.21
C ILE A 151 -1.65 -11.94 5.42
N GLU A 152 -2.53 -11.85 6.41
CA GLU A 152 -3.58 -12.84 6.66
C GLU A 152 -4.53 -12.97 5.46
N LYS A 153 -4.98 -11.87 4.86
CA LYS A 153 -5.83 -11.90 3.66
C LYS A 153 -5.18 -12.65 2.49
N ILE A 154 -3.88 -12.44 2.29
CA ILE A 154 -3.15 -13.06 1.17
C ILE A 154 -2.90 -14.55 1.42
N PHE A 155 -2.51 -14.93 2.65
CA PHE A 155 -1.90 -16.23 2.91
C PHE A 155 -2.78 -17.19 3.71
N VAL A 156 -3.88 -16.72 4.31
CA VAL A 156 -4.82 -17.55 5.10
C VAL A 156 -6.17 -17.66 4.41
N ASP A 157 -6.73 -16.56 3.93
CA ASP A 157 -8.10 -16.52 3.42
C ASP A 157 -8.25 -16.91 1.94
N ASP A 158 -7.15 -17.16 1.23
CA ASP A 158 -7.11 -17.51 -0.22
C ASP A 158 -7.93 -16.55 -1.11
N ARG A 159 -8.10 -15.30 -0.66
CA ARG A 159 -8.82 -14.25 -1.40
C ARG A 159 -7.90 -13.63 -2.45
N GLU A 160 -8.45 -13.32 -3.62
CA GLU A 160 -7.75 -12.51 -4.63
C GLU A 160 -7.36 -11.16 -4.03
N PHE A 161 -6.08 -11.00 -3.71
CA PHE A 161 -5.54 -9.76 -3.19
C PHE A 161 -5.13 -8.84 -4.34
N SER A 162 -5.74 -7.69 -4.45
CA SER A 162 -5.26 -6.66 -5.36
C SER A 162 -4.23 -5.77 -4.65
N ASN A 163 -3.05 -5.71 -5.23
CA ASN A 163 -1.84 -5.07 -4.67
C ASN A 163 -1.92 -3.53 -4.61
N ILE A 164 -3.08 -2.93 -4.39
CA ILE A 164 -3.22 -1.47 -4.36
C ILE A 164 -3.90 -0.98 -3.09
N MET A 165 -3.29 -0.01 -2.41
CA MET A 165 -3.90 0.74 -1.32
C MET A 165 -4.48 2.05 -1.87
N ILE A 166 -5.79 2.23 -1.75
CA ILE A 166 -6.48 3.44 -2.21
C ILE A 166 -6.70 4.38 -1.02
N SER A 167 -6.23 5.61 -1.13
CA SER A 167 -6.45 6.66 -0.14
C SER A 167 -7.39 7.70 -0.71
N VAL A 168 -8.59 7.81 -0.14
CA VAL A 168 -9.51 8.90 -0.47
C VAL A 168 -9.27 10.05 0.50
N LEU A 169 -8.76 11.17 -0.01
CA LEU A 169 -8.34 12.31 0.79
C LEU A 169 -9.19 13.55 0.50
N SER A 170 -9.90 14.07 1.49
CA SER A 170 -10.55 15.38 1.35
C SER A 170 -9.63 16.52 1.76
N PHE A 171 -9.62 17.61 0.98
CA PHE A 171 -8.77 18.77 1.24
C PHE A 171 -9.43 20.12 0.85
N GLY A 172 -8.84 21.20 1.34
CA GLY A 172 -9.19 22.57 0.96
C GLY A 172 -8.15 23.20 0.04
N PHE A 173 -8.57 23.69 -1.14
CA PHE A 173 -7.67 24.39 -2.06
C PHE A 173 -6.95 25.57 -1.43
N LYS A 174 -7.57 26.24 -0.44
CA LYS A 174 -6.92 27.35 0.30
C LYS A 174 -5.66 26.90 1.08
N TYR A 175 -5.50 25.60 1.34
CA TYR A 175 -4.35 25.02 2.04
C TYR A 175 -3.38 24.28 1.08
N GLY A 176 -3.59 24.42 -0.22
CA GLY A 176 -2.80 23.74 -1.26
C GLY A 176 -3.28 22.32 -1.57
N ILE A 177 -2.98 21.89 -2.78
CA ILE A 177 -3.22 20.52 -3.24
C ILE A 177 -2.24 19.58 -2.49
N PRO A 178 -2.68 18.39 -2.03
CA PRO A 178 -1.77 17.41 -1.47
C PRO A 178 -0.69 17.03 -2.47
N ALA A 179 0.58 17.05 -2.03
CA ALA A 179 1.72 16.81 -2.92
C ALA A 179 1.83 15.35 -3.41
N ASP A 180 1.19 14.44 -2.71
CA ASP A 180 1.14 13.00 -2.96
C ASP A 180 -0.13 12.56 -3.69
N ALA A 181 -1.04 13.50 -4.05
CA ALA A 181 -2.26 13.16 -4.77
C ALA A 181 -1.98 12.78 -6.23
N ASP A 182 -2.38 11.57 -6.61
CA ASP A 182 -2.31 11.08 -8.00
C ASP A 182 -3.45 11.63 -8.87
N LEU A 183 -4.65 11.70 -8.29
CA LEU A 183 -5.86 12.22 -8.92
C LEU A 183 -6.43 13.34 -8.06
N VAL A 184 -6.85 14.42 -8.68
CA VAL A 184 -7.45 15.58 -7.97
C VAL A 184 -8.75 15.97 -8.62
N PHE A 185 -9.83 15.99 -7.81
CA PHE A 185 -11.17 16.37 -8.25
C PHE A 185 -11.65 17.61 -7.51
N ASP A 186 -12.05 18.63 -8.26
CA ASP A 186 -12.64 19.86 -7.73
C ASP A 186 -14.15 19.73 -7.62
N VAL A 187 -14.68 19.86 -6.40
CA VAL A 187 -16.12 19.76 -6.13
C VAL A 187 -16.76 21.11 -5.73
N ARG A 188 -16.11 22.23 -6.08
CA ARG A 188 -16.62 23.58 -5.74
C ARG A 188 -17.89 23.96 -6.48
N PHE A 189 -18.23 23.29 -7.56
CA PHE A 189 -19.46 23.49 -8.33
C PHE A 189 -20.72 22.93 -7.62
N LEU A 190 -20.57 22.10 -6.59
CA LEU A 190 -21.67 21.54 -5.81
C LEU A 190 -22.30 22.57 -4.87
N PRO A 191 -23.56 22.36 -4.42
CA PRO A 191 -24.21 23.22 -3.45
C PRO A 191 -23.35 23.46 -2.23
N ASN A 192 -23.27 24.73 -1.78
CA ASN A 192 -22.35 25.10 -0.72
C ASN A 192 -23.06 25.26 0.62
N PRO A 193 -22.89 24.34 1.59
CA PRO A 193 -23.51 24.40 2.91
C PRO A 193 -23.11 25.65 3.72
N TYR A 194 -22.03 26.32 3.36
CA TYR A 194 -21.56 27.53 4.03
C TYR A 194 -22.59 28.67 4.01
N TYR A 195 -23.48 28.71 3.01
CA TYR A 195 -24.53 29.76 2.89
C TYR A 195 -25.81 29.43 3.68
N VAL A 196 -25.87 28.27 4.33
CA VAL A 196 -26.96 27.87 5.23
C VAL A 196 -26.46 28.00 6.65
N ASP A 197 -27.06 28.87 7.44
CA ASP A 197 -26.55 29.25 8.76
C ASP A 197 -26.42 28.07 9.73
N GLU A 198 -27.38 27.15 9.70
CA GLU A 198 -27.39 25.92 10.51
C GLU A 198 -26.29 24.93 10.10
N LEU A 199 -25.93 24.90 8.82
CA LEU A 199 -24.94 23.96 8.27
C LEU A 199 -23.50 24.50 8.31
N ARG A 200 -23.34 25.83 8.37
CA ARG A 200 -22.04 26.50 8.35
C ARG A 200 -21.07 26.01 9.43
N PRO A 201 -21.48 25.81 10.71
CA PRO A 201 -20.58 25.33 11.77
C PRO A 201 -20.23 23.84 11.62
N LEU A 202 -21.08 23.05 10.98
CA LEU A 202 -20.95 21.60 10.79
C LEU A 202 -19.90 21.24 9.73
N THR A 203 -19.67 19.95 9.53
CA THR A 203 -18.73 19.39 8.54
C THR A 203 -19.45 18.40 7.62
N GLY A 204 -18.84 17.95 6.55
CA GLY A 204 -19.38 16.88 5.71
C GLY A 204 -19.43 15.49 6.38
N LEU A 205 -18.95 15.37 7.62
CA LEU A 205 -19.14 14.17 8.46
C LEU A 205 -20.51 14.16 9.13
N ASP A 206 -21.10 15.34 9.34
CA ASP A 206 -22.42 15.49 9.92
C ASP A 206 -23.48 15.17 8.85
N ASP A 207 -24.49 14.37 9.21
CA ASP A 207 -25.48 13.85 8.26
C ASP A 207 -26.34 14.96 7.64
N GLU A 208 -26.57 16.05 8.32
CA GLU A 208 -27.30 17.22 7.81
C GLU A 208 -26.57 17.85 6.62
N VAL A 209 -25.25 18.00 6.72
CA VAL A 209 -24.40 18.53 5.63
C VAL A 209 -24.29 17.52 4.50
N PHE A 210 -24.10 16.26 4.84
CA PHE A 210 -24.06 15.17 3.86
C PHE A 210 -25.33 15.14 3.02
N ASN A 211 -26.48 15.09 3.66
CA ASN A 211 -27.79 15.03 3.01
C ASN A 211 -28.04 16.27 2.17
N TYR A 212 -27.69 17.46 2.65
CA TYR A 212 -27.85 18.71 1.90
C TYR A 212 -27.05 18.68 0.58
N VAL A 213 -25.80 18.26 0.59
CA VAL A 213 -24.96 18.19 -0.61
C VAL A 213 -25.46 17.08 -1.54
N MET A 214 -25.76 15.90 -1.00
CA MET A 214 -26.18 14.72 -1.78
C MET A 214 -27.65 14.78 -2.23
N ALA A 215 -28.45 15.72 -1.75
CA ALA A 215 -29.79 15.99 -2.31
C ALA A 215 -29.71 16.50 -3.77
N SER A 216 -28.60 17.10 -4.17
CA SER A 216 -28.40 17.61 -5.53
C SER A 216 -28.22 16.46 -6.52
N ASP A 217 -28.96 16.48 -7.62
CA ASP A 217 -28.80 15.53 -8.73
C ASP A 217 -27.42 15.64 -9.37
N THR A 218 -26.84 16.85 -9.39
CA THR A 218 -25.46 17.06 -9.86
C THR A 218 -24.46 16.34 -8.96
N ALA A 219 -24.64 16.31 -7.64
CA ALA A 219 -23.75 15.62 -6.71
C ALA A 219 -23.83 14.10 -6.90
N LYS A 220 -25.03 13.55 -7.06
CA LYS A 220 -25.25 12.12 -7.33
C LYS A 220 -24.61 11.71 -8.67
N ALA A 221 -24.91 12.45 -9.74
CA ALA A 221 -24.35 12.17 -11.06
C ALA A 221 -22.80 12.29 -11.08
N PHE A 222 -22.24 13.21 -10.32
CA PHE A 222 -20.79 13.32 -10.18
C PHE A 222 -20.22 12.12 -9.43
N ALA A 223 -20.82 11.71 -8.31
CA ALA A 223 -20.37 10.56 -7.53
C ALA A 223 -20.40 9.26 -8.36
N ASP A 224 -21.45 9.07 -9.19
CA ASP A 224 -21.59 7.91 -10.08
C ASP A 224 -20.46 7.88 -11.13
N LYS A 225 -20.21 9.01 -11.79
CA LYS A 225 -19.14 9.13 -12.79
C LYS A 225 -17.74 8.98 -12.18
N LEU A 226 -17.56 9.51 -10.97
CA LEU A 226 -16.30 9.39 -10.24
C LEU A 226 -16.01 7.93 -9.86
N GLU A 227 -17.01 7.23 -9.31
CA GLU A 227 -16.90 5.81 -9.01
C GLU A 227 -16.56 5.00 -10.26
N ASP A 228 -17.27 5.19 -11.35
CA ASP A 228 -17.06 4.51 -12.63
C ASP A 228 -15.62 4.72 -13.13
N MET A 229 -15.13 5.97 -13.11
CA MET A 229 -13.77 6.30 -13.53
C MET A 229 -12.73 5.61 -12.63
N ILE A 230 -12.91 5.67 -11.31
CA ILE A 230 -11.95 5.06 -10.39
C ILE A 230 -11.93 3.54 -10.56
N ARG A 231 -13.08 2.88 -10.68
CA ARG A 231 -13.17 1.43 -10.95
C ARG A 231 -12.51 1.04 -12.28
N PHE A 232 -12.60 1.89 -13.29
CA PHE A 232 -11.89 1.68 -14.56
C PHE A 232 -10.36 1.84 -14.40
N LEU A 233 -9.90 2.81 -13.61
CA LEU A 233 -8.48 3.10 -13.46
C LEU A 233 -7.74 2.09 -12.58
N ILE A 234 -8.36 1.58 -11.51
CA ILE A 234 -7.74 0.67 -10.54
C ILE A 234 -7.03 -0.52 -11.24
N PRO A 235 -7.71 -1.35 -12.06
CA PRO A 235 -7.05 -2.50 -12.69
C PRO A 235 -5.94 -2.11 -13.67
N ASN A 236 -6.03 -0.94 -14.28
CA ASN A 236 -4.99 -0.44 -15.18
C ASN A 236 -3.76 0.04 -14.42
N TYR A 237 -3.94 0.68 -13.25
CA TYR A 237 -2.84 1.06 -12.37
C TYR A 237 -2.16 -0.16 -11.73
N ILE A 238 -2.91 -1.20 -11.37
CA ILE A 238 -2.35 -2.47 -10.88
C ILE A 238 -1.46 -3.10 -11.96
N LYS A 239 -1.91 -3.15 -13.23
CA LYS A 239 -1.13 -3.68 -14.35
C LYS A 239 0.15 -2.87 -14.61
N GLU A 240 0.12 -1.57 -14.36
CA GLU A 240 1.29 -0.68 -14.48
C GLU A 240 2.26 -0.85 -13.30
N GLY A 241 1.82 -1.54 -12.23
CA GLY A 241 2.64 -1.83 -11.04
C GLY A 241 2.49 -0.78 -9.93
N LYS A 242 1.41 0.02 -9.95
CA LYS A 242 1.11 0.97 -8.89
C LYS A 242 0.55 0.24 -7.67
N THR A 243 1.12 0.52 -6.51
CA THR A 243 0.74 -0.10 -5.22
C THR A 243 -0.01 0.86 -4.28
N SER A 244 -0.03 2.14 -4.63
CA SER A 244 -0.71 3.20 -3.88
C SER A 244 -1.41 4.14 -4.84
N LEU A 245 -2.65 4.54 -4.53
CA LEU A 245 -3.43 5.51 -5.30
C LEU A 245 -4.04 6.53 -4.34
N VAL A 246 -3.63 7.78 -4.44
CA VAL A 246 -4.17 8.88 -3.63
C VAL A 246 -5.15 9.70 -4.45
N ILE A 247 -6.42 9.70 -4.04
CA ILE A 247 -7.52 10.41 -4.69
C ILE A 247 -7.88 11.63 -3.85
N GLY A 248 -7.48 12.81 -4.29
CA GLY A 248 -7.76 14.09 -3.65
C GLY A 248 -9.11 14.67 -4.08
N ILE A 249 -10.01 14.89 -3.13
CA ILE A 249 -11.28 15.58 -3.35
C ILE A 249 -11.19 16.97 -2.73
N GLY A 250 -11.24 18.03 -3.55
CA GLY A 250 -10.98 19.40 -3.13
C GLY A 250 -12.20 20.31 -3.17
N CYS A 251 -12.45 21.06 -2.08
CA CYS A 251 -13.33 22.23 -2.09
C CYS A 251 -12.60 23.47 -1.56
N THR A 252 -13.24 24.62 -1.39
CA THR A 252 -12.55 25.85 -0.96
C THR A 252 -11.86 25.68 0.38
N GLY A 253 -12.57 25.25 1.43
CA GLY A 253 -12.04 25.14 2.79
C GLY A 253 -11.76 23.72 3.27
N GLY A 254 -12.09 22.67 2.51
CA GLY A 254 -11.86 21.29 2.93
C GLY A 254 -12.81 20.77 4.03
N LYS A 255 -13.92 21.48 4.30
CA LYS A 255 -14.77 21.19 5.47
C LYS A 255 -16.11 20.52 5.13
N HIS A 256 -16.78 20.92 4.05
CA HIS A 256 -18.15 20.48 3.72
C HIS A 256 -18.18 19.57 2.48
N ARG A 257 -18.22 20.14 1.27
CA ARG A 257 -18.43 19.43 -0.01
C ARG A 257 -17.39 18.34 -0.28
N SER A 258 -16.09 18.65 -0.06
CA SER A 258 -15.01 17.68 -0.27
C SER A 258 -15.10 16.50 0.71
N VAL A 259 -15.44 16.77 1.97
CA VAL A 259 -15.64 15.74 2.99
C VAL A 259 -16.81 14.83 2.63
N THR A 260 -17.95 15.44 2.22
CA THR A 260 -19.14 14.70 1.79
C THR A 260 -18.85 13.76 0.61
N ILE A 261 -18.22 14.27 -0.46
CA ILE A 261 -17.93 13.46 -1.65
C ILE A 261 -16.86 12.40 -1.37
N ALA A 262 -15.85 12.72 -0.54
CA ALA A 262 -14.86 11.73 -0.13
C ALA A 262 -15.47 10.59 0.69
N ARG A 263 -16.38 10.90 1.64
CA ARG A 263 -17.16 9.92 2.40
C ARG A 263 -18.01 9.04 1.49
N GLU A 264 -18.71 9.63 0.51
CA GLU A 264 -19.55 8.92 -0.45
C GLU A 264 -18.70 7.98 -1.33
N LEU A 265 -17.61 8.47 -1.91
CA LEU A 265 -16.70 7.66 -2.72
C LEU A 265 -16.12 6.51 -1.93
N PHE A 266 -15.65 6.77 -0.71
CA PHE A 266 -15.14 5.72 0.19
C PHE A 266 -16.20 4.66 0.46
N SER A 267 -17.43 5.06 0.80
CA SER A 267 -18.53 4.12 1.06
C SER A 267 -18.86 3.23 -0.14
N ARG A 268 -18.76 3.77 -1.36
CA ARG A 268 -19.02 3.02 -2.59
C ARG A 268 -17.91 2.03 -2.92
N LEU A 269 -16.65 2.48 -2.81
CA LEU A 269 -15.50 1.64 -3.11
C LEU A 269 -15.26 0.56 -2.06
N SER A 270 -15.57 0.81 -0.78
CA SER A 270 -15.42 -0.15 0.33
C SER A 270 -16.39 -1.35 0.26
N LYS A 271 -17.31 -1.37 -0.70
CA LYS A 271 -18.21 -2.54 -0.92
C LYS A 271 -17.48 -3.72 -1.59
N SER A 272 -16.29 -3.50 -2.13
CA SER A 272 -15.45 -4.52 -2.72
C SER A 272 -14.28 -4.81 -1.76
N ASP A 273 -14.04 -6.08 -1.46
CA ASP A 273 -12.90 -6.53 -0.66
C ASP A 273 -11.63 -6.75 -1.50
N GLU A 274 -11.64 -6.33 -2.79
CA GLU A 274 -10.56 -6.59 -3.74
C GLU A 274 -9.29 -5.76 -3.49
N TYR A 275 -9.39 -4.64 -2.75
CA TYR A 275 -8.26 -3.71 -2.50
C TYR A 275 -8.38 -3.05 -1.14
N GLY A 276 -7.24 -2.65 -0.59
CA GLY A 276 -7.21 -1.84 0.62
C GLY A 276 -7.71 -0.42 0.34
N ILE A 277 -8.60 0.12 1.20
CA ILE A 277 -9.09 1.49 1.06
C ILE A 277 -9.09 2.20 2.41
N ARG A 278 -8.71 3.47 2.42
CA ARG A 278 -8.78 4.35 3.60
C ARG A 278 -9.36 5.71 3.24
N LEU A 279 -9.94 6.36 4.24
CA LEU A 279 -10.49 7.71 4.14
C LEU A 279 -9.76 8.64 5.10
N GLU A 280 -9.35 9.81 4.59
CA GLU A 280 -8.69 10.84 5.37
C GLU A 280 -9.28 12.22 5.08
N HIS A 281 -9.35 13.07 6.11
CA HIS A 281 -9.86 14.44 6.01
C HIS A 281 -8.78 15.41 6.50
N ARG A 282 -7.90 15.86 5.59
CA ARG A 282 -6.72 16.68 5.94
C ARG A 282 -7.05 18.00 6.60
N ASP A 283 -8.11 18.66 6.13
CA ASP A 283 -8.39 20.05 6.50
C ASP A 283 -9.75 20.27 7.19
N ALA A 284 -10.51 19.22 7.47
CA ALA A 284 -11.88 19.31 8.00
C ALA A 284 -11.99 20.08 9.32
N GLU A 285 -10.96 20.00 10.17
CA GLU A 285 -10.94 20.64 11.49
C GLU A 285 -10.08 21.91 11.58
N LYS A 286 -9.33 22.26 10.53
CA LYS A 286 -8.39 23.39 10.58
C LYS A 286 -9.05 24.74 10.92
N ASP A 287 -10.27 24.97 10.52
CA ASP A 287 -11.00 26.20 10.81
C ASP A 287 -11.50 26.28 12.27
N ARG A 288 -11.52 25.19 13.05
CA ARG A 288 -11.86 25.22 14.48
C ARG A 288 -10.81 25.93 15.33
N PHE A 289 -9.55 25.89 14.92
CA PHE A 289 -8.41 26.47 15.65
C PHE A 289 -8.12 27.93 15.29
N LEU A 290 -8.71 28.46 14.20
CA LEU A 290 -8.50 29.86 13.78
C LEU A 290 -9.49 30.86 14.40
N LYS A 291 -10.42 30.42 15.26
CA LYS A 291 -11.39 31.24 15.97
C LYS A 291 -11.09 31.37 17.47
N LYS A 292 -9.81 31.40 17.85
CA LYS A 292 -9.37 31.83 19.20
C LYS A 292 -8.56 33.10 19.10
#